data_88307a081079eff6dfe83cc02c333c30
#
_entry.id   88307a081079eff6dfe83cc02c333c30
#
_cell.length_a   1.000
_cell.length_b   1.000
_cell.length_c   1.000
_cell.angle_alpha   90.00
_cell.angle_beta   90.00
_cell.angle_gamma   90.00
#
_symmetry.space_group_name_H-M   'P 1'
#
loop_
_entity.id
_entity.type
_entity.pdbx_description
1 polymer ?
#
loop_
_entity_poly.entity_id
_entity_poly.type
_entity_poly.pdbx_seq_one_letter_code
_entity_poly.pdbx_strand_id
1 'polypeptide(L)'
;LISYEIMAEQNMGNRGGRRSYPKKNEAPATDSFGHLQPQAVELEKVVLGALMIEKDAYYQVSEILKPESFYERRHQIIYEAVRRLNLDEKPVDMLTVTEQLRSTNQLEEVGGPFYIAQLSGSVASSAHIEYHARIIAQKAMARELISYNSNIQQKAFDATQDIDELMQEAEGK
;
A
#
# COMPACT_ATOMS: atom_id res chain seq x y z
N LEU A 1 34.76 15.35 -65.76
CA LEU A 1 33.76 14.33 -65.63
C LEU A 1 33.51 14.06 -64.18
N ILE A 2 32.47 14.43 -63.72
CA ILE A 2 31.79 14.87 -62.52
C ILE A 2 31.80 13.78 -61.48
N SER A 3 32.45 14.09 -60.35
CA SER A 3 32.37 13.35 -59.09
C SER A 3 31.17 13.89 -58.31
N TYR A 4 30.31 12.98 -57.83
CA TYR A 4 29.37 13.25 -56.76
C TYR A 4 29.84 12.52 -55.53
N GLU A 5 30.40 13.27 -54.59
CA GLU A 5 30.66 12.79 -53.24
C GLU A 5 29.42 12.93 -52.37
N ILE A 6 29.14 11.85 -51.76
CA ILE A 6 28.02 11.50 -50.92
C ILE A 6 28.13 12.22 -49.58
N MET A 7 27.13 13.00 -49.24
CA MET A 7 26.92 13.50 -47.89
C MET A 7 26.49 12.35 -46.98
N ALA A 8 27.33 12.04 -46.03
CA ALA A 8 27.01 11.13 -44.94
C ALA A 8 25.97 11.77 -44.03
N GLU A 9 24.77 11.22 -44.00
CA GLU A 9 23.75 11.52 -43.03
C GLU A 9 24.18 11.08 -41.66
N GLN A 10 24.38 12.04 -40.77
CA GLN A 10 24.48 11.79 -39.34
C GLN A 10 23.11 11.45 -38.76
N ASN A 11 22.88 10.17 -38.59
CA ASN A 11 21.73 9.66 -37.91
C ASN A 11 21.85 9.91 -36.39
N MET A 12 21.30 11.04 -35.92
CA MET A 12 21.15 11.30 -34.49
C MET A 12 20.09 10.37 -33.91
N GLY A 13 20.57 9.30 -33.28
CA GLY A 13 19.73 8.38 -32.55
C GLY A 13 18.91 9.08 -31.46
N ASN A 14 17.66 9.26 -31.72
CA ASN A 14 16.66 9.69 -30.77
C ASN A 14 16.49 8.58 -29.69
N ARG A 15 17.20 8.71 -28.58
CA ARG A 15 16.96 7.90 -27.38
C ARG A 15 15.68 8.39 -26.72
N GLY A 16 14.55 7.98 -27.28
CA GLY A 16 13.26 8.10 -26.65
C GLY A 16 13.25 7.31 -25.35
N GLY A 17 13.40 7.99 -24.22
CA GLY A 17 13.17 7.42 -22.90
C GLY A 17 11.78 6.81 -22.89
N ARG A 18 11.69 5.50 -22.72
CA ARG A 18 10.44 4.81 -22.46
C ARG A 18 9.86 5.39 -21.17
N ARG A 19 8.86 6.27 -21.30
CA ARG A 19 8.00 6.64 -20.17
C ARG A 19 7.34 5.34 -19.71
N SER A 20 7.75 4.83 -18.54
CA SER A 20 7.04 3.74 -17.91
C SER A 20 5.67 4.29 -17.49
N TYR A 21 4.65 3.84 -18.15
CA TYR A 21 3.28 4.09 -17.70
C TYR A 21 3.10 3.42 -16.34
N PRO A 22 2.41 4.05 -15.39
CA PRO A 22 2.11 3.42 -14.11
C PRO A 22 1.41 2.08 -14.38
N LYS A 23 1.86 1.02 -13.73
CA LYS A 23 1.25 -0.29 -13.82
C LYS A 23 -0.25 -0.15 -13.53
N LYS A 24 -1.05 -0.62 -14.47
CA LYS A 24 -2.50 -0.74 -14.36
C LYS A 24 -2.81 -1.37 -12.99
N ASN A 25 -3.71 -0.75 -12.24
CA ASN A 25 -4.19 -1.26 -10.96
C ASN A 25 -4.38 -2.77 -11.07
N GLU A 26 -3.67 -3.53 -10.26
CA GLU A 26 -3.88 -4.97 -10.18
C GLU A 26 -5.34 -5.19 -9.80
N ALA A 27 -6.01 -6.09 -10.49
CA ALA A 27 -7.38 -6.45 -10.15
C ALA A 27 -7.40 -6.91 -8.69
N PRO A 28 -8.43 -6.53 -7.91
CA PRO A 28 -8.50 -6.90 -6.50
C PRO A 28 -8.41 -8.43 -6.36
N ALA A 29 -7.61 -8.88 -5.38
CA ALA A 29 -7.41 -10.29 -5.14
C ALA A 29 -8.75 -10.96 -4.78
N THR A 30 -9.07 -12.02 -5.48
CA THR A 30 -10.23 -12.88 -5.19
C THR A 30 -9.77 -14.19 -4.58
N ASP A 31 -10.61 -14.77 -3.71
CA ASP A 31 -10.40 -16.11 -3.20
C ASP A 31 -10.70 -17.18 -4.29
N SER A 32 -10.52 -18.47 -3.93
CA SER A 32 -10.81 -19.60 -4.83
C SER A 32 -12.28 -19.71 -5.23
N PHE A 33 -13.18 -18.99 -4.57
CA PHE A 33 -14.61 -18.93 -4.85
C PHE A 33 -15.03 -17.64 -5.57
N GLY A 34 -14.08 -16.78 -5.93
CA GLY A 34 -14.36 -15.53 -6.63
C GLY A 34 -14.81 -14.38 -5.73
N HIS A 35 -14.74 -14.52 -4.39
CA HIS A 35 -15.07 -13.43 -3.48
C HIS A 35 -13.93 -12.42 -3.41
N LEU A 36 -14.28 -11.13 -3.41
CA LEU A 36 -13.31 -10.07 -3.17
C LEU A 36 -12.81 -10.11 -1.72
N GLN A 37 -11.50 -9.96 -1.55
CA GLN A 37 -10.90 -9.80 -0.22
C GLN A 37 -11.52 -8.61 0.52
N PRO A 38 -11.81 -8.73 1.84
CA PRO A 38 -12.32 -7.63 2.64
C PRO A 38 -11.39 -6.41 2.58
N GLN A 39 -11.89 -5.28 2.07
CA GLN A 39 -11.11 -4.07 1.86
C GLN A 39 -11.96 -2.82 2.06
N ALA A 40 -11.31 -1.67 2.27
CA ALA A 40 -11.93 -0.35 2.39
C ALA A 40 -10.99 0.74 1.84
N VAL A 41 -10.52 0.56 0.59
CA VAL A 41 -9.46 1.35 -0.04
C VAL A 41 -9.73 2.85 -0.02
N GLU A 42 -10.98 3.27 -0.22
CA GLU A 42 -11.33 4.70 -0.16
C GLU A 42 -11.16 5.27 1.26
N LEU A 43 -11.49 4.49 2.30
CA LEU A 43 -11.25 4.92 3.69
C LEU A 43 -9.75 4.94 4.01
N GLU A 44 -8.96 4.02 3.45
CA GLU A 44 -7.51 4.03 3.59
C GLU A 44 -6.91 5.35 3.06
N LYS A 45 -7.35 5.80 1.88
CA LYS A 45 -6.93 7.09 1.29
C LYS A 45 -7.30 8.27 2.18
N VAL A 46 -8.53 8.28 2.70
CA VAL A 46 -9.01 9.35 3.60
C VAL A 46 -8.19 9.39 4.88
N VAL A 47 -7.91 8.23 5.50
CA VAL A 47 -7.09 8.17 6.72
C VAL A 47 -5.67 8.64 6.43
N LEU A 48 -5.01 8.15 5.39
CA LEU A 48 -3.65 8.57 5.04
C LEU A 48 -3.56 10.06 4.71
N GLY A 49 -4.55 10.59 4.00
CA GLY A 49 -4.64 12.02 3.72
C GLY A 49 -4.80 12.86 5.00
N ALA A 50 -5.67 12.44 5.91
CA ALA A 50 -5.89 13.12 7.19
C ALA A 50 -4.64 13.14 8.05
N LEU A 51 -3.85 12.05 8.08
CA LEU A 51 -2.57 11.98 8.80
C LEU A 51 -1.55 13.02 8.33
N MET A 52 -1.61 13.44 7.06
CA MET A 52 -0.70 14.44 6.49
C MET A 52 -1.19 15.88 6.66
N ILE A 53 -2.44 16.09 7.08
CA ILE A 53 -3.04 17.42 7.22
C ILE A 53 -3.21 17.79 8.70
N GLU A 54 -3.59 16.83 9.54
CA GLU A 54 -3.91 17.09 10.93
C GLU A 54 -2.84 16.57 11.88
N LYS A 55 -2.34 17.47 12.69
CA LYS A 55 -1.19 17.24 13.57
C LYS A 55 -1.40 16.12 14.59
N ASP A 56 -2.62 15.95 15.09
CA ASP A 56 -2.95 14.98 16.14
C ASP A 56 -3.64 13.71 15.59
N ALA A 57 -3.83 13.62 14.27
CA ALA A 57 -4.52 12.52 13.64
C ALA A 57 -3.83 11.17 13.88
N TYR A 58 -2.50 11.14 13.91
CA TYR A 58 -1.74 9.92 14.15
C TYR A 58 -2.06 9.29 15.50
N TYR A 59 -2.15 10.09 16.56
CA TYR A 59 -2.43 9.58 17.92
C TYR A 59 -3.83 8.95 18.03
N GLN A 60 -4.79 9.42 17.23
CA GLN A 60 -6.15 8.87 17.21
C GLN A 60 -6.22 7.48 16.58
N VAL A 61 -5.27 7.12 15.73
CA VAL A 61 -5.32 5.86 14.96
C VAL A 61 -4.17 4.90 15.25
N SER A 62 -3.11 5.34 15.91
CA SER A 62 -1.87 4.57 16.11
C SER A 62 -2.06 3.30 16.92
N GLU A 63 -3.05 3.26 17.82
CA GLU A 63 -3.41 2.07 18.59
C GLU A 63 -4.36 1.13 17.84
N ILE A 64 -5.00 1.62 16.77
CA ILE A 64 -6.00 0.89 15.99
C ILE A 64 -5.38 0.26 14.76
N LEU A 65 -4.47 1.00 14.10
CA LEU A 65 -3.89 0.64 12.81
C LEU A 65 -2.42 0.26 12.91
N LYS A 66 -2.07 -0.75 12.11
CA LYS A 66 -0.69 -1.14 11.79
C LYS A 66 -0.52 -1.05 10.27
N PRO A 67 0.72 -1.02 9.75
CA PRO A 67 0.92 -1.04 8.29
C PRO A 67 0.15 -2.17 7.59
N GLU A 68 0.12 -3.36 8.20
CA GLU A 68 -0.56 -4.56 7.68
C GLU A 68 -2.09 -4.44 7.68
N SER A 69 -2.64 -3.46 8.40
CA SER A 69 -4.08 -3.18 8.40
C SER A 69 -4.58 -2.70 7.05
N PHE A 70 -3.72 -2.06 6.26
CA PHE A 70 -4.05 -1.55 4.94
C PHE A 70 -4.04 -2.67 3.89
N TYR A 71 -5.00 -2.62 2.98
CA TYR A 71 -5.12 -3.59 1.90
C TYR A 71 -4.10 -3.34 0.80
N GLU A 72 -3.98 -2.09 0.33
CA GLU A 72 -3.02 -1.75 -0.72
C GLU A 72 -1.59 -1.65 -0.17
N ARG A 73 -0.66 -2.34 -0.83
CA ARG A 73 0.76 -2.34 -0.46
C ARG A 73 1.34 -0.92 -0.37
N ARG A 74 0.97 -0.04 -1.32
CA ARG A 74 1.42 1.37 -1.29
C ARG A 74 0.93 2.11 -0.06
N HIS A 75 -0.28 1.82 0.45
CA HIS A 75 -0.82 2.43 1.67
C HIS A 75 -0.09 1.93 2.92
N GLN A 76 0.30 0.65 2.95
CA GLN A 76 1.14 0.08 4.02
C GLN A 76 2.47 0.82 4.11
N ILE A 77 3.13 1.05 2.97
CA ILE A 77 4.42 1.75 2.87
C ILE A 77 4.28 3.21 3.32
N ILE A 78 3.23 3.91 2.89
CA ILE A 78 2.98 5.29 3.29
C ILE A 78 2.71 5.38 4.79
N TYR A 79 1.88 4.50 5.35
CA TYR A 79 1.60 4.49 6.78
C TYR A 79 2.86 4.16 7.60
N GLU A 80 3.71 3.25 7.15
CA GLU A 80 5.00 2.98 7.79
C GLU A 80 5.93 4.21 7.78
N ALA A 81 5.95 4.98 6.69
CA ALA A 81 6.70 6.24 6.63
C ALA A 81 6.17 7.26 7.64
N VAL A 82 4.84 7.40 7.76
CA VAL A 82 4.18 8.24 8.76
C VAL A 82 4.55 7.80 10.18
N ARG A 83 4.49 6.50 10.45
CA ARG A 83 4.85 5.92 11.75
C ARG A 83 6.29 6.24 12.13
N ARG A 84 7.23 6.09 11.19
CA ARG A 84 8.66 6.41 11.42
C ARG A 84 8.89 7.89 11.72
N LEU A 85 8.25 8.78 10.95
CA LEU A 85 8.34 10.21 11.20
C LEU A 85 7.85 10.57 12.61
N ASN A 86 6.74 9.97 13.04
CA ASN A 86 6.21 10.21 14.38
C ASN A 86 7.12 9.66 15.47
N LEU A 87 7.71 8.47 15.31
CA LEU A 87 8.69 7.89 16.24
C LEU A 87 9.97 8.73 16.34
N ASP A 88 10.37 9.38 15.24
CA ASP A 88 11.51 10.31 15.19
C ASP A 88 11.15 11.72 15.68
N GLU A 89 9.94 11.94 16.20
CA GLU A 89 9.40 13.25 16.63
C GLU A 89 9.45 14.31 15.53
N LYS A 90 9.39 13.87 14.25
CA LYS A 90 9.36 14.76 13.08
C LYS A 90 7.92 15.13 12.73
N PRO A 91 7.68 16.31 12.15
CA PRO A 91 6.35 16.66 11.67
C PRO A 91 5.91 15.71 10.58
N VAL A 92 4.63 15.37 10.59
CA VAL A 92 4.00 14.52 9.54
C VAL A 92 3.19 15.43 8.64
N ASP A 93 3.68 15.62 7.42
CA ASP A 93 3.01 16.35 6.35
C ASP A 93 3.39 15.76 4.97
N MET A 94 2.76 16.25 3.92
CA MET A 94 3.01 15.78 2.55
C MET A 94 4.49 15.85 2.15
N LEU A 95 5.23 16.88 2.58
CA LEU A 95 6.62 17.07 2.18
C LEU A 95 7.54 16.13 2.94
N THR A 96 7.36 16.00 4.25
CA THR A 96 8.17 15.12 5.11
C THR A 96 7.93 13.65 4.79
N VAL A 97 6.68 13.24 4.50
CA VAL A 97 6.35 11.88 4.04
C VAL A 97 6.99 11.60 2.68
N THR A 98 6.93 12.56 1.74
CA THR A 98 7.59 12.40 0.42
C THR A 98 9.10 12.24 0.56
N GLU A 99 9.74 13.02 1.44
CA GLU A 99 11.18 12.94 1.66
C GLU A 99 11.58 11.64 2.38
N GLN A 100 10.77 11.20 3.35
CA GLN A 100 10.98 9.91 4.01
C GLN A 100 10.92 8.76 3.02
N LEU A 101 9.91 8.75 2.14
CA LEU A 101 9.77 7.73 1.09
C LEU A 101 10.90 7.78 0.06
N ARG A 102 11.41 8.97 -0.25
CA ARG A 102 12.58 9.14 -1.14
C ARG A 102 13.84 8.58 -0.50
N SER A 103 14.08 8.86 0.78
CA SER A 103 15.27 8.38 1.50
C SER A 103 15.32 6.86 1.62
N THR A 104 14.16 6.19 1.63
CA THR A 104 14.03 4.74 1.65
C THR A 104 13.89 4.10 0.26
N ASN A 105 14.00 4.89 -0.84
CA ASN A 105 13.81 4.45 -2.22
C ASN A 105 12.43 3.82 -2.52
N GLN A 106 11.40 4.20 -1.76
CA GLN A 106 10.05 3.66 -1.87
C GLN A 106 9.07 4.63 -2.56
N LEU A 107 9.50 5.85 -2.88
CA LEU A 107 8.62 6.89 -3.43
C LEU A 107 7.96 6.49 -4.75
N GLU A 108 8.69 5.85 -5.66
CA GLU A 108 8.16 5.41 -6.96
C GLU A 108 7.19 4.22 -6.79
N GLU A 109 7.46 3.34 -5.82
CA GLU A 109 6.59 2.19 -5.52
C GLU A 109 5.19 2.62 -5.08
N VAL A 110 5.10 3.71 -4.33
CA VAL A 110 3.80 4.23 -3.86
C VAL A 110 3.07 5.08 -4.90
N GLY A 111 3.66 5.37 -6.05
CA GLY A 111 3.06 6.18 -7.12
C GLY A 111 3.61 7.62 -7.21
N GLY A 112 4.74 7.87 -6.58
CA GLY A 112 5.46 9.13 -6.65
C GLY A 112 4.83 10.28 -5.86
N PRO A 113 5.40 11.50 -5.94
CA PRO A 113 4.92 12.67 -5.20
C PRO A 113 3.48 13.04 -5.55
N PHE A 114 3.06 12.75 -6.79
CA PHE A 114 1.70 13.05 -7.23
C PHE A 114 0.65 12.28 -6.44
N TYR A 115 0.90 11.01 -6.14
CA TYR A 115 -0.04 10.21 -5.36
C TYR A 115 -0.14 10.70 -3.91
N ILE A 116 0.98 11.09 -3.30
CA ILE A 116 0.99 11.67 -1.95
C ILE A 116 0.19 12.97 -1.91
N ALA A 117 0.36 13.84 -2.91
CA ALA A 117 -0.41 15.09 -3.05
C ALA A 117 -1.92 14.81 -3.25
N GLN A 118 -2.27 13.79 -4.02
CA GLN A 118 -3.65 13.37 -4.23
C GLN A 118 -4.31 12.91 -2.92
N LEU A 119 -3.61 12.13 -2.09
CA LEU A 119 -4.11 11.69 -0.79
C LEU A 119 -4.41 12.89 0.12
N SER A 120 -3.47 13.83 0.25
CA SER A 120 -3.68 15.05 1.03
C SER A 120 -4.84 15.90 0.51
N GLY A 121 -5.01 16.00 -0.81
CA GLY A 121 -6.07 16.80 -1.44
C GLY A 121 -7.46 16.16 -1.40
N SER A 122 -7.58 14.89 -1.07
CA SER A 122 -8.86 14.16 -1.07
C SER A 122 -9.62 14.24 0.24
N VAL A 123 -9.05 14.82 1.28
CA VAL A 123 -9.65 14.89 2.62
C VAL A 123 -10.57 16.09 2.72
N ALA A 124 -11.88 15.85 2.78
CA ALA A 124 -12.87 16.89 3.05
C ALA A 124 -13.04 17.18 4.56
N SER A 125 -12.78 16.20 5.42
CA SER A 125 -12.87 16.32 6.88
C SER A 125 -12.23 15.10 7.56
N SER A 126 -11.47 15.33 8.61
CA SER A 126 -10.89 14.27 9.48
C SER A 126 -11.80 13.95 10.67
N ALA A 127 -12.95 14.60 10.79
CA ALA A 127 -13.84 14.53 11.96
C ALA A 127 -14.20 13.09 12.41
N HIS A 128 -13.99 12.08 11.57
CA HIS A 128 -14.33 10.68 11.84
C HIS A 128 -13.16 9.71 11.58
N ILE A 129 -11.93 10.19 11.66
CA ILE A 129 -10.74 9.39 11.32
C ILE A 129 -10.64 8.10 12.16
N GLU A 130 -10.95 8.17 13.45
CA GLU A 130 -10.97 7.00 14.33
C GLU A 130 -12.00 5.96 13.88
N TYR A 131 -13.19 6.40 13.49
CA TYR A 131 -14.22 5.49 12.98
C TYR A 131 -13.79 4.83 11.66
N HIS A 132 -13.18 5.59 10.74
CA HIS A 132 -12.62 5.05 9.51
C HIS A 132 -11.50 4.04 9.78
N ALA A 133 -10.60 4.34 10.74
CA ALA A 133 -9.54 3.44 11.17
C ALA A 133 -10.09 2.12 11.71
N ARG A 134 -11.17 2.16 12.50
CA ARG A 134 -11.83 0.94 13.02
C ARG A 134 -12.41 0.07 11.89
N ILE A 135 -12.98 0.68 10.83
CA ILE A 135 -13.46 -0.07 9.66
C ILE A 135 -12.28 -0.75 8.94
N ILE A 136 -11.17 -0.03 8.74
CA ILE A 136 -9.96 -0.60 8.11
C ILE A 136 -9.44 -1.78 8.94
N ALA A 137 -9.30 -1.61 10.25
CA ALA A 137 -8.85 -2.67 11.16
C ALA A 137 -9.78 -3.89 11.11
N GLN A 138 -11.10 -3.68 11.09
CA GLN A 138 -12.08 -4.77 10.98
C GLN A 138 -11.91 -5.54 9.65
N LYS A 139 -11.65 -4.84 8.53
CA LYS A 139 -11.36 -5.51 7.25
C LYS A 139 -10.05 -6.28 7.28
N ALA A 140 -9.02 -5.76 7.95
CA ALA A 140 -7.76 -6.45 8.16
C ALA A 140 -7.94 -7.74 8.98
N MET A 141 -8.66 -7.68 10.08
CA MET A 141 -8.98 -8.86 10.91
C MET A 141 -9.74 -9.92 10.10
N ALA A 142 -10.68 -9.50 9.25
CA ALA A 142 -11.40 -10.44 8.38
C ALA A 142 -10.46 -11.12 7.38
N ARG A 143 -9.48 -10.40 6.79
CA ARG A 143 -8.46 -10.98 5.91
C ARG A 143 -7.56 -11.97 6.65
N GLU A 144 -7.15 -11.61 7.86
CA GLU A 144 -6.33 -12.49 8.72
C GLU A 144 -7.06 -13.78 9.02
N LEU A 145 -8.35 -13.70 9.39
CA LEU A 145 -9.19 -14.86 9.66
C LEU A 145 -9.35 -15.76 8.41
N ILE A 146 -9.59 -15.17 7.25
CA ILE A 146 -9.68 -15.91 5.97
C ILE A 146 -8.36 -16.62 5.67
N SER A 147 -7.24 -15.92 5.79
CA SER A 147 -5.91 -16.49 5.54
C SER A 147 -5.59 -17.64 6.50
N TYR A 148 -5.90 -17.46 7.78
CA TYR A 148 -5.71 -18.48 8.79
C TYR A 148 -6.53 -19.75 8.49
N ASN A 149 -7.83 -19.58 8.23
CA ASN A 149 -8.69 -20.72 7.91
C ASN A 149 -8.26 -21.43 6.63
N SER A 150 -7.81 -20.69 5.61
CA SER A 150 -7.28 -21.29 4.38
C SER A 150 -6.00 -22.09 4.63
N ASN A 151 -5.15 -21.64 5.55
CA ASN A 151 -3.94 -22.35 5.95
C ASN A 151 -4.29 -23.65 6.69
N ILE A 152 -5.20 -23.59 7.66
CA ILE A 152 -5.69 -24.78 8.39
C ILE A 152 -6.32 -25.76 7.41
N GLN A 153 -7.16 -25.28 6.48
CA GLN A 153 -7.76 -26.14 5.45
C GLN A 153 -6.69 -26.83 4.59
N GLN A 154 -5.68 -26.09 4.14
CA GLN A 154 -4.60 -26.66 3.33
C GLN A 154 -3.82 -27.73 4.10
N LYS A 155 -3.49 -27.48 5.36
CA LYS A 155 -2.80 -28.46 6.23
C LYS A 155 -3.64 -29.72 6.45
N ALA A 156 -4.97 -29.59 6.56
CA ALA A 156 -5.86 -30.72 6.75
C ALA A 156 -5.94 -31.67 5.53
N PHE A 157 -5.61 -31.17 4.33
CA PHE A 157 -5.48 -32.01 3.13
C PHE A 157 -4.11 -32.69 3.01
N ASP A 158 -3.12 -32.27 3.80
CA ASP A 158 -1.79 -32.88 3.79
C ASP A 158 -1.77 -34.13 4.68
N ALA A 159 -1.68 -35.30 4.06
CA ALA A 159 -1.67 -36.59 4.75
C ALA A 159 -0.45 -36.80 5.68
N THR A 160 0.55 -35.92 5.64
CA THR A 160 1.74 -35.97 6.49
C THR A 160 1.55 -35.22 7.82
N GLN A 161 0.49 -34.41 7.95
CA GLN A 161 0.19 -33.62 9.15
C GLN A 161 -0.48 -34.48 10.23
N ASP A 162 -0.09 -34.25 11.49
CA ASP A 162 -0.78 -34.81 12.64
C ASP A 162 -2.08 -34.02 12.88
N ILE A 163 -3.20 -34.72 12.81
CA ILE A 163 -4.53 -34.12 12.95
C ILE A 163 -4.76 -33.59 14.37
N ASP A 164 -4.22 -34.24 15.40
CA ASP A 164 -4.40 -33.81 16.79
C ASP A 164 -3.63 -32.48 17.03
N GLU A 165 -2.42 -32.34 16.46
CA GLU A 165 -1.67 -31.09 16.50
C GLU A 165 -2.39 -29.98 15.72
N LEU A 166 -2.96 -30.30 14.57
CA LEU A 166 -3.70 -29.34 13.76
C LEU A 166 -4.97 -28.84 14.45
N MET A 167 -5.68 -29.73 15.16
CA MET A 167 -6.83 -29.36 15.98
C MET A 167 -6.44 -28.40 17.11
N GLN A 168 -5.33 -28.65 17.80
CA GLN A 168 -4.82 -27.75 18.85
C GLN A 168 -4.44 -26.37 18.27
N GLU A 169 -3.81 -26.33 17.08
CA GLU A 169 -3.50 -25.08 16.39
C GLU A 169 -4.79 -24.31 16.05
N ALA A 170 -5.83 -25.00 15.57
CA ALA A 170 -7.11 -24.39 15.21
C ALA A 170 -7.87 -23.83 16.43
N GLU A 171 -7.78 -24.47 17.59
CA GLU A 171 -8.43 -24.06 18.83
C GLU A 171 -7.67 -22.93 19.57
N GLY A 172 -6.35 -22.86 19.39
CA GLY A 172 -5.47 -21.94 20.13
C GLY A 172 -5.43 -20.50 19.63
N LYS A 173 -6.17 -20.17 18.57
CA LYS A 173 -6.21 -18.84 17.98
C LYS A 173 -7.61 -18.23 18.02
#